data_e9340ca43d9caef878d6a003352850e1
#
_entry.id   e9340ca43d9caef878d6a003352850e1
#
_cell.length_a   1.000
_cell.length_b   1.000
_cell.length_c   1.000
_cell.angle_alpha   90.00
_cell.angle_beta   90.00
_cell.angle_gamma   90.00
#
_symmetry.space_group_name_H-M   'P 1'
#
loop_
_entity.id
_entity.type
_entity.pdbx_description
1 polymer ?
#
loop_
_entity_poly.entity_id
_entity_poly.type
_entity_poly.pdbx_seq_one_letter_code
_entity_poly.pdbx_strand_id
1 'polypeptide(L)'
;MRRSRLGLITGFFTGLITMLLLGQPMLLAEQIPNATTRVIPTTVVPTRIDRPHHQPSNRPKLARPERRGVWLTNIDSDVLFKTAPLKAAIDTLADLNFNTLYPVVWNSGYTFYPSAVAQRATGFRQSPGLDRDMLAELISQAHAKNLSVIPWFEFGFMAPETSDLALNHPDWLTNTRSGETVWLEGNEPRVWLNPFLPEVQDFITDLVMETVTGYDIDGIQFDDHFGLPNTFGYDDSTIALYRQEHAGRVPPSNPENPEWIQWRANKITDFTTRLVRTIKAQKPKAIFSLSPNPYDFAYQSSLQDWRTWQQKGLLDELVIQVYVSSLESFQSHLRRPEVQAAVRQIPVSIGVLSGLRSKKVPFDRIQSQVQAVRQAGLSGVSFFFYETLWNVAHESKRDRQAAFRQLFPQDMRGH
;
A
#
# COMPACT_ATOMS: atom_id res chain seq x y z
N MET A 1 33.49 4.69 -34.45
CA MET A 1 32.21 5.43 -34.62
C MET A 1 31.09 4.60 -33.99
N ARG A 2 30.78 4.84 -32.72
CA ARG A 2 29.63 4.23 -32.02
C ARG A 2 28.52 5.26 -31.97
N ARG A 3 27.43 5.02 -32.67
CA ARG A 3 26.22 5.85 -32.64
C ARG A 3 25.44 5.52 -31.35
N SER A 4 25.34 6.48 -30.46
CA SER A 4 24.44 6.48 -29.33
C SER A 4 22.98 6.47 -29.81
N ARG A 5 22.24 5.43 -29.50
CA ARG A 5 20.76 5.44 -29.61
C ARG A 5 20.20 5.95 -28.30
N LEU A 6 19.90 7.22 -28.24
CA LEU A 6 19.00 7.79 -27.24
C LEU A 6 17.58 7.39 -27.66
N GLY A 7 17.08 6.30 -27.10
CA GLY A 7 15.68 5.91 -27.22
C GLY A 7 14.86 6.73 -26.24
N LEU A 8 13.99 7.60 -26.77
CA LEU A 8 12.93 8.24 -26.01
C LEU A 8 12.01 7.14 -25.43
N ILE A 9 12.06 6.92 -24.14
CA ILE A 9 11.09 6.07 -23.44
C ILE A 9 9.85 6.93 -23.18
N THR A 10 8.99 7.05 -24.18
CA THR A 10 7.59 7.44 -23.99
C THR A 10 6.77 6.18 -23.77
N GLY A 11 6.90 5.60 -22.57
CA GLY A 11 6.05 4.51 -22.12
C GLY A 11 4.69 5.04 -21.68
N PHE A 12 3.66 4.66 -22.39
CA PHE A 12 2.27 4.93 -22.05
C PHE A 12 1.86 4.12 -20.82
N PHE A 13 1.73 4.76 -19.67
CA PHE A 13 1.19 4.15 -18.46
C PHE A 13 -0.31 4.40 -18.35
N THR A 14 -1.12 3.45 -18.81
CA THR A 14 -2.57 3.40 -18.58
C THR A 14 -2.99 2.26 -17.66
N GLY A 15 -2.04 1.48 -17.14
CA GLY A 15 -2.30 0.20 -16.48
C GLY A 15 -2.83 0.26 -15.05
N LEU A 16 -2.41 1.23 -14.25
CA LEU A 16 -2.55 1.18 -12.79
C LEU A 16 -4.01 1.19 -12.25
N ILE A 17 -5.01 1.40 -13.07
CA ILE A 17 -6.38 1.64 -12.58
C ILE A 17 -7.46 0.86 -13.33
N THR A 18 -7.11 0.12 -14.35
CA THR A 18 -8.10 -0.68 -15.09
C THR A 18 -8.66 -1.84 -14.24
N MET A 19 -7.90 -2.36 -13.29
CA MET A 19 -8.37 -3.41 -12.37
C MET A 19 -9.45 -2.93 -11.39
N LEU A 20 -9.42 -1.67 -10.98
CA LEU A 20 -10.41 -1.09 -10.05
C LEU A 20 -11.79 -0.83 -10.68
N LEU A 21 -11.90 -0.86 -12.00
CA LEU A 21 -13.14 -0.52 -12.71
C LEU A 21 -13.87 -1.71 -13.38
N LEU A 22 -13.22 -2.87 -13.52
CA LEU A 22 -13.79 -4.03 -14.24
C LEU A 22 -14.28 -5.18 -13.36
N GLY A 23 -14.07 -5.13 -12.05
CA GLY A 23 -14.41 -6.21 -11.12
C GLY A 23 -15.72 -6.01 -10.36
N GLN A 24 -16.86 -5.97 -11.02
CA GLN A 24 -18.14 -6.25 -10.37
C GLN A 24 -18.85 -7.41 -11.07
N PRO A 25 -18.69 -8.67 -10.63
CA PRO A 25 -19.68 -9.68 -10.94
C PRO A 25 -20.91 -9.43 -10.06
N MET A 26 -22.06 -9.19 -10.69
CA MET A 26 -23.38 -9.33 -10.06
C MET A 26 -23.50 -10.79 -9.59
N LEU A 27 -23.41 -11.06 -8.31
CA LEU A 27 -23.81 -12.33 -7.72
C LEU A 27 -25.27 -12.26 -7.34
N LEU A 28 -26.09 -12.97 -8.11
CA LEU A 28 -27.42 -13.42 -7.69
C LEU A 28 -27.26 -14.33 -6.47
N ALA A 29 -27.90 -13.96 -5.37
CA ALA A 29 -27.97 -14.80 -4.18
C ALA A 29 -28.97 -15.93 -4.42
N GLU A 30 -28.50 -17.15 -4.62
CA GLU A 30 -29.30 -18.36 -4.44
C GLU A 30 -29.21 -18.84 -2.99
N GLN A 31 -30.36 -19.09 -2.41
CA GLN A 31 -30.56 -19.59 -1.03
C GLN A 31 -30.12 -21.05 -0.94
N ILE A 32 -29.28 -21.37 0.02
CA ILE A 32 -28.97 -22.75 0.41
C ILE A 32 -29.65 -23.07 1.76
N PRO A 33 -30.35 -24.20 1.89
CA PRO A 33 -31.10 -24.53 3.10
C PRO A 33 -30.19 -25.05 4.23
N ASN A 34 -30.61 -24.76 5.47
CA ASN A 34 -30.01 -25.18 6.73
C ASN A 34 -29.81 -26.70 6.84
N ALA A 35 -28.60 -27.13 7.10
CA ALA A 35 -28.28 -28.47 7.59
C ALA A 35 -27.93 -28.40 9.07
N THR A 36 -28.77 -29.09 9.89
CA THR A 36 -28.63 -29.21 11.32
C THR A 36 -27.52 -30.20 11.66
N THR A 37 -26.43 -29.77 12.29
CA THR A 37 -25.40 -30.68 12.81
C THR A 37 -25.45 -30.74 14.32
N ARG A 38 -25.63 -31.95 14.87
CA ARG A 38 -25.63 -32.31 16.29
C ARG A 38 -24.24 -32.09 16.90
N VAL A 39 -24.19 -31.35 17.99
CA VAL A 39 -23.00 -31.16 18.83
C VAL A 39 -22.95 -32.26 19.88
N ILE A 40 -21.80 -32.94 19.99
CA ILE A 40 -21.45 -33.83 21.07
C ILE A 40 -20.52 -33.05 22.02
N PRO A 41 -20.78 -32.97 23.33
CA PRO A 41 -19.92 -32.19 24.22
C PRO A 41 -18.78 -33.09 24.75
N THR A 42 -17.54 -32.67 24.51
CA THR A 42 -16.37 -33.21 25.21
C THR A 42 -15.89 -32.17 26.22
N THR A 43 -16.05 -32.47 27.49
CA THR A 43 -15.64 -31.62 28.61
C THR A 43 -14.15 -31.76 28.82
N VAL A 44 -13.38 -30.72 28.50
CA VAL A 44 -11.99 -30.58 28.97
C VAL A 44 -11.95 -29.35 29.87
N VAL A 45 -11.61 -29.54 31.13
CA VAL A 45 -11.41 -28.49 32.13
C VAL A 45 -10.02 -27.88 31.93
N PRO A 46 -9.88 -26.61 31.61
CA PRO A 46 -8.57 -25.97 31.64
C PRO A 46 -8.31 -25.29 32.98
N THR A 47 -7.18 -25.61 33.57
CA THR A 47 -6.62 -24.98 34.75
C THR A 47 -6.42 -23.49 34.53
N ARG A 48 -7.04 -22.69 35.37
CA ARG A 48 -7.04 -21.24 35.33
C ARG A 48 -5.68 -20.71 35.79
N ILE A 49 -4.91 -20.12 34.92
CA ILE A 49 -3.74 -19.30 35.30
C ILE A 49 -4.24 -17.86 35.41
N ASP A 50 -4.28 -17.33 36.62
CA ASP A 50 -4.65 -15.95 36.90
C ASP A 50 -3.61 -15.00 36.28
N ARG A 51 -4.00 -14.30 35.22
CA ARG A 51 -3.30 -13.10 34.71
C ARG A 51 -3.91 -11.86 35.34
N PRO A 52 -3.10 -10.86 35.76
CA PRO A 52 -3.65 -9.64 36.32
C PRO A 52 -4.51 -8.92 35.27
N HIS A 53 -5.75 -8.60 35.67
CA HIS A 53 -6.67 -7.80 34.88
C HIS A 53 -6.06 -6.41 34.58
N HIS A 54 -5.65 -6.20 33.33
CA HIS A 54 -5.44 -4.84 32.85
C HIS A 54 -6.82 -4.18 32.70
N GLN A 55 -7.16 -3.30 33.64
CA GLN A 55 -8.29 -2.40 33.48
C GLN A 55 -7.98 -1.46 32.30
N PRO A 56 -8.90 -1.29 31.32
CA PRO A 56 -8.71 -0.30 30.27
C PRO A 56 -8.62 1.07 30.92
N SER A 57 -7.48 1.75 30.76
CA SER A 57 -7.30 3.11 31.24
C SER A 57 -8.29 4.03 30.52
N ASN A 58 -9.21 4.59 31.27
CA ASN A 58 -10.20 5.58 30.80
C ASN A 58 -9.55 6.98 30.65
N ARG A 59 -8.35 7.03 30.04
CA ARG A 59 -7.76 8.32 29.62
C ARG A 59 -8.44 8.72 28.32
N PRO A 60 -8.99 9.96 28.21
CA PRO A 60 -9.48 10.46 26.95
C PRO A 60 -8.31 10.34 25.95
N LYS A 61 -8.50 9.57 24.86
CA LYS A 61 -7.56 9.59 23.73
C LYS A 61 -7.48 11.04 23.28
N LEU A 62 -6.33 11.69 23.45
CA LEU A 62 -6.05 12.97 22.81
C LEU A 62 -6.44 12.82 21.36
N ALA A 63 -7.34 13.67 20.88
CA ALA A 63 -7.80 13.63 19.49
C ALA A 63 -6.57 13.75 18.59
N ARG A 64 -6.22 12.66 17.89
CA ARG A 64 -5.14 12.71 16.90
C ARG A 64 -5.58 13.66 15.80
N PRO A 65 -4.68 14.51 15.25
CA PRO A 65 -5.03 15.39 14.16
C PRO A 65 -5.55 14.57 12.97
N GLU A 66 -6.58 15.10 12.27
CA GLU A 66 -7.13 14.50 11.07
C GLU A 66 -6.01 14.25 10.04
N ARG A 67 -5.90 13.03 9.51
CA ARG A 67 -4.98 12.72 8.41
C ARG A 67 -5.42 13.46 7.14
N ARG A 68 -4.51 14.20 6.52
CA ARG A 68 -4.69 14.92 5.27
C ARG A 68 -3.47 14.65 4.41
N GLY A 69 -3.45 13.43 3.85
CA GLY A 69 -2.30 12.89 3.14
C GLY A 69 -2.38 13.09 1.64
N VAL A 70 -1.22 13.01 0.98
CA VAL A 70 -1.10 13.01 -0.48
C VAL A 70 0.03 12.08 -0.89
N TRP A 71 -0.24 11.23 -1.89
CA TRP A 71 0.80 10.47 -2.57
C TRP A 71 1.50 11.32 -3.62
N LEU A 72 2.83 11.32 -3.59
CA LEU A 72 3.70 11.90 -4.61
C LEU A 72 4.29 10.75 -5.41
N THR A 73 3.89 10.63 -6.67
CA THR A 73 4.32 9.55 -7.55
C THR A 73 5.34 10.03 -8.60
N ASN A 74 6.08 9.09 -9.18
CA ASN A 74 6.95 9.31 -10.33
C ASN A 74 6.20 9.27 -11.68
N ILE A 75 4.92 8.86 -11.65
CA ILE A 75 4.10 8.69 -12.85
C ILE A 75 3.38 9.99 -13.14
N ASP A 76 3.47 10.45 -14.38
CA ASP A 76 2.82 11.68 -14.86
C ASP A 76 3.18 12.94 -14.05
N SER A 77 4.33 12.94 -13.39
CA SER A 77 4.74 13.96 -12.44
C SER A 77 6.24 14.28 -12.54
N ASP A 78 6.57 15.56 -12.54
CA ASP A 78 7.95 16.07 -12.41
C ASP A 78 8.34 16.35 -10.94
N VAL A 79 7.40 16.18 -10.00
CA VAL A 79 7.55 16.63 -8.61
C VAL A 79 8.76 16.00 -7.93
N LEU A 80 8.99 14.69 -8.12
CA LEU A 80 10.12 14.02 -7.50
C LEU A 80 11.44 14.20 -8.27
N PHE A 81 11.35 14.53 -9.56
CA PHE A 81 12.52 14.64 -10.43
C PHE A 81 13.19 16.01 -10.42
N LYS A 82 12.49 17.06 -9.99
CA LYS A 82 12.98 18.45 -10.08
C LYS A 82 12.80 19.18 -8.75
N THR A 83 13.85 19.87 -8.30
CA THR A 83 13.86 20.62 -7.02
C THR A 83 12.77 21.71 -6.96
N ALA A 84 12.62 22.53 -8.01
CA ALA A 84 11.65 23.62 -8.00
C ALA A 84 10.19 23.15 -7.98
N PRO A 85 9.75 22.15 -8.78
CA PRO A 85 8.44 21.53 -8.63
C PRO A 85 8.22 20.88 -7.28
N LEU A 86 9.21 20.18 -6.70
CA LEU A 86 9.12 19.57 -5.38
C LEU A 86 8.86 20.61 -4.29
N LYS A 87 9.66 21.69 -4.30
CA LYS A 87 9.47 22.79 -3.35
C LYS A 87 8.09 23.44 -3.49
N ALA A 88 7.66 23.73 -4.71
CA ALA A 88 6.35 24.34 -4.97
C ALA A 88 5.19 23.42 -4.52
N ALA A 89 5.35 22.09 -4.66
CA ALA A 89 4.38 21.12 -4.19
C ALA A 89 4.27 21.12 -2.67
N ILE A 90 5.40 21.05 -1.96
CA ILE A 90 5.46 21.07 -0.51
C ILE A 90 4.86 22.38 0.04
N ASP A 91 5.25 23.52 -0.49
CA ASP A 91 4.72 24.83 -0.09
C ASP A 91 3.21 24.89 -0.30
N THR A 92 2.71 24.47 -1.47
CA THR A 92 1.27 24.46 -1.78
C THR A 92 0.49 23.55 -0.83
N LEU A 93 0.97 22.34 -0.57
CA LEU A 93 0.30 21.39 0.30
C LEU A 93 0.26 21.88 1.76
N ALA A 94 1.37 22.45 2.25
CA ALA A 94 1.40 23.05 3.59
C ALA A 94 0.42 24.22 3.71
N ASP A 95 0.37 25.13 2.73
CA ASP A 95 -0.54 26.28 2.70
C ASP A 95 -2.01 25.89 2.64
N LEU A 96 -2.31 24.68 2.15
CA LEU A 96 -3.66 24.10 2.09
C LEU A 96 -3.96 23.16 3.26
N ASN A 97 -3.12 23.17 4.29
CA ASN A 97 -3.30 22.41 5.51
C ASN A 97 -3.28 20.88 5.34
N PHE A 98 -2.62 20.36 4.30
CA PHE A 98 -2.19 18.97 4.30
C PHE A 98 -1.14 18.75 5.40
N ASN A 99 -0.97 17.51 5.86
CA ASN A 99 -0.05 17.22 6.97
C ASN A 99 0.80 15.96 6.78
N THR A 100 0.61 15.21 5.68
CA THR A 100 1.36 13.98 5.45
C THR A 100 1.64 13.80 3.96
N LEU A 101 2.89 13.48 3.66
CA LEU A 101 3.34 13.14 2.31
C LEU A 101 3.73 11.66 2.27
N TYR A 102 3.29 10.98 1.22
CA TYR A 102 3.69 9.62 0.89
C TYR A 102 4.48 9.65 -0.44
N PRO A 103 5.78 10.03 -0.41
CA PRO A 103 6.59 10.01 -1.63
C PRO A 103 6.90 8.58 -2.03
N VAL A 104 6.75 8.24 -3.30
CA VAL A 104 7.21 6.96 -3.81
C VAL A 104 8.74 6.88 -3.72
N VAL A 105 9.24 5.78 -3.17
CA VAL A 105 10.67 5.50 -3.02
C VAL A 105 11.11 4.19 -3.67
N TRP A 106 10.16 3.34 -4.02
CA TRP A 106 10.38 2.07 -4.73
C TRP A 106 9.28 1.85 -5.76
N ASN A 107 9.63 1.93 -7.04
CA ASN A 107 8.70 1.73 -8.16
C ASN A 107 9.48 1.32 -9.41
N SER A 108 8.88 0.48 -10.26
CA SER A 108 9.41 0.04 -11.56
C SER A 108 10.80 -0.60 -11.50
N GLY A 109 11.18 -1.21 -10.35
CA GLY A 109 12.49 -1.81 -10.16
C GLY A 109 13.58 -0.81 -9.78
N TYR A 110 13.25 0.45 -9.47
CA TYR A 110 14.20 1.49 -9.07
C TYR A 110 13.84 2.11 -7.73
N THR A 111 14.85 2.56 -7.00
CA THR A 111 14.68 3.45 -5.85
C THR A 111 14.67 4.92 -6.27
N PHE A 112 13.99 5.76 -5.50
CA PHE A 112 13.97 7.23 -5.67
C PHE A 112 14.84 7.93 -4.62
N TYR A 113 15.81 7.22 -4.09
CA TYR A 113 16.89 7.66 -3.23
C TYR A 113 18.15 6.87 -3.58
N PRO A 114 19.37 7.37 -3.26
CA PRO A 114 20.61 6.65 -3.50
C PRO A 114 20.68 5.36 -2.66
N SER A 115 20.58 4.20 -3.30
CA SER A 115 20.54 2.87 -2.68
C SER A 115 21.71 2.00 -3.10
N ALA A 116 22.47 1.49 -2.15
CA ALA A 116 23.49 0.48 -2.40
C ALA A 116 22.88 -0.91 -2.62
N VAL A 117 21.72 -1.17 -2.02
CA VAL A 117 20.94 -2.42 -2.21
C VAL A 117 20.43 -2.51 -3.64
N ALA A 118 19.75 -1.46 -4.13
CA ALA A 118 19.27 -1.42 -5.52
C ALA A 118 20.44 -1.52 -6.51
N GLN A 119 21.56 -0.85 -6.26
CA GLN A 119 22.73 -0.92 -7.13
C GLN A 119 23.29 -2.34 -7.28
N ARG A 120 23.31 -3.12 -6.20
CA ARG A 120 23.76 -4.53 -6.26
C ARG A 120 22.80 -5.40 -7.06
N ALA A 121 21.50 -5.17 -6.92
CA ALA A 121 20.47 -6.00 -7.57
C ALA A 121 20.22 -5.62 -9.04
N THR A 122 20.27 -4.33 -9.36
CA THR A 122 19.84 -3.82 -10.67
C THR A 122 20.96 -3.20 -11.50
N GLY A 123 22.10 -2.87 -10.88
CA GLY A 123 23.15 -2.06 -11.48
C GLY A 123 22.93 -0.55 -11.36
N PHE A 124 21.77 -0.11 -10.88
CA PHE A 124 21.42 1.31 -10.73
C PHE A 124 21.27 1.69 -9.26
N ARG A 125 21.94 2.78 -8.89
CA ARG A 125 21.88 3.30 -7.52
C ARG A 125 20.54 3.96 -7.19
N GLN A 126 19.88 4.49 -8.19
CA GLN A 126 18.54 5.12 -8.10
C GLN A 126 17.93 5.22 -9.50
N SER A 127 16.70 5.68 -9.61
CA SER A 127 16.00 5.90 -10.87
C SER A 127 16.84 6.73 -11.83
N PRO A 128 16.98 6.30 -13.12
CA PRO A 128 17.81 6.99 -14.11
C PRO A 128 17.49 8.46 -14.35
N GLY A 129 16.33 8.95 -13.94
CA GLY A 129 15.94 10.36 -14.03
C GLY A 129 16.38 11.23 -12.85
N LEU A 130 17.03 10.64 -11.83
CA LEU A 130 17.46 11.35 -10.62
C LEU A 130 18.98 11.48 -10.58
N ASP A 131 19.46 12.71 -10.37
CA ASP A 131 20.88 13.07 -10.19
C ASP A 131 21.20 13.55 -8.76
N ARG A 132 20.19 13.54 -7.86
CA ARG A 132 20.26 14.06 -6.50
C ARG A 132 19.58 13.10 -5.50
N ASP A 133 19.83 13.30 -4.21
CA ASP A 133 19.09 12.63 -3.16
C ASP A 133 17.74 13.34 -2.93
N MET A 134 16.75 12.92 -3.70
CA MET A 134 15.40 13.48 -3.66
C MET A 134 14.75 13.29 -2.30
N LEU A 135 14.96 12.12 -1.65
CA LEU A 135 14.30 11.82 -0.37
C LEU A 135 14.85 12.70 0.75
N ALA A 136 16.15 12.91 0.84
CA ALA A 136 16.76 13.81 1.82
C ALA A 136 16.26 15.26 1.63
N GLU A 137 16.20 15.73 0.39
CA GLU A 137 15.69 17.06 0.05
C GLU A 137 14.22 17.22 0.45
N LEU A 138 13.38 16.23 0.11
CA LEU A 138 11.94 16.23 0.42
C LEU A 138 11.71 16.27 1.93
N ILE A 139 12.38 15.41 2.70
CA ILE A 139 12.26 15.35 4.16
C ILE A 139 12.60 16.69 4.80
N SER A 140 13.75 17.27 4.42
CA SER A 140 14.19 18.56 4.96
C SER A 140 13.17 19.66 4.71
N GLN A 141 12.63 19.76 3.50
CA GLN A 141 11.65 20.79 3.13
C GLN A 141 10.28 20.55 3.80
N ALA A 142 9.83 19.28 3.87
CA ALA A 142 8.55 18.92 4.46
C ALA A 142 8.54 19.14 5.98
N HIS A 143 9.58 18.72 6.69
CA HIS A 143 9.69 18.91 8.14
C HIS A 143 9.77 20.39 8.51
N ALA A 144 10.43 21.24 7.70
CA ALA A 144 10.44 22.68 7.89
C ALA A 144 9.02 23.31 7.80
N LYS A 145 8.04 22.59 7.23
CA LYS A 145 6.63 22.97 7.12
C LYS A 145 5.72 22.15 8.04
N ASN A 146 6.26 21.37 8.96
CA ASN A 146 5.53 20.45 9.84
C ASN A 146 4.68 19.42 9.09
N LEU A 147 5.14 18.95 7.93
CA LEU A 147 4.54 17.84 7.19
C LEU A 147 5.29 16.55 7.55
N SER A 148 4.55 15.50 7.90
CA SER A 148 5.13 14.17 8.07
C SER A 148 5.48 13.54 6.72
N VAL A 149 6.58 12.78 6.68
CA VAL A 149 7.05 12.08 5.50
C VAL A 149 7.08 10.58 5.76
N ILE A 150 6.28 9.85 5.03
CA ILE A 150 6.16 8.38 5.10
C ILE A 150 6.50 7.82 3.72
N PRO A 151 7.77 7.45 3.44
CA PRO A 151 8.19 6.84 2.18
C PRO A 151 7.29 5.66 1.78
N TRP A 152 6.86 5.67 0.52
CA TRP A 152 5.94 4.70 -0.03
C TRP A 152 6.67 3.73 -0.98
N PHE A 153 6.66 2.45 -0.62
CA PHE A 153 7.20 1.34 -1.40
C PHE A 153 6.09 0.76 -2.29
N GLU A 154 5.71 1.52 -3.33
CA GLU A 154 4.56 1.26 -4.19
C GLU A 154 4.61 -0.14 -4.80
N PHE A 155 5.73 -0.50 -5.42
CA PHE A 155 5.81 -1.77 -6.14
C PHE A 155 5.96 -3.00 -5.22
N GLY A 156 6.23 -2.84 -3.93
CA GLY A 156 6.32 -3.98 -3.01
C GLY A 156 7.14 -5.12 -3.60
N PHE A 157 6.48 -6.23 -3.95
CA PHE A 157 7.08 -7.39 -4.64
C PHE A 157 6.92 -7.36 -6.16
N MET A 158 6.22 -6.39 -6.73
CA MET A 158 6.01 -6.28 -8.18
C MET A 158 7.21 -5.63 -8.88
N ALA A 159 7.43 -6.01 -10.14
CA ALA A 159 8.36 -5.33 -11.04
C ALA A 159 7.82 -5.37 -12.48
N PRO A 160 8.24 -4.43 -13.36
CA PRO A 160 8.03 -4.60 -14.80
C PRO A 160 8.79 -5.85 -15.29
N GLU A 161 8.20 -6.60 -16.23
CA GLU A 161 8.85 -7.78 -16.86
C GLU A 161 10.24 -7.45 -17.42
N THR A 162 10.38 -6.25 -18.00
CA THR A 162 11.61 -5.79 -18.66
C THR A 162 12.54 -5.00 -17.75
N SER A 163 12.28 -4.93 -16.44
CA SER A 163 13.16 -4.24 -15.51
C SER A 163 14.49 -4.96 -15.31
N ASP A 164 15.56 -4.20 -15.08
CA ASP A 164 16.87 -4.77 -14.75
C ASP A 164 16.80 -5.72 -13.56
N LEU A 165 15.91 -5.45 -12.58
CA LEU A 165 15.68 -6.34 -11.45
C LEU A 165 15.19 -7.73 -11.89
N ALA A 166 14.15 -7.76 -12.72
CA ALA A 166 13.56 -9.03 -13.20
C ALA A 166 14.53 -9.80 -14.12
N LEU A 167 15.27 -9.08 -14.96
CA LEU A 167 16.22 -9.65 -15.92
C LEU A 167 17.48 -10.20 -15.23
N ASN A 168 17.94 -9.55 -14.15
CA ASN A 168 19.11 -9.98 -13.40
C ASN A 168 18.79 -11.11 -12.41
N HIS A 169 17.54 -11.21 -11.96
CA HIS A 169 17.10 -12.16 -10.94
C HIS A 169 15.87 -12.98 -11.39
N PRO A 170 15.97 -13.75 -12.51
CA PRO A 170 14.86 -14.61 -12.93
C PRO A 170 14.53 -15.70 -11.91
N ASP A 171 15.49 -16.08 -11.07
CA ASP A 171 15.39 -17.03 -9.97
C ASP A 171 14.60 -16.47 -8.77
N TRP A 172 14.38 -15.16 -8.71
CA TRP A 172 13.53 -14.53 -7.68
C TRP A 172 12.06 -14.48 -8.09
N LEU A 173 11.74 -14.78 -9.35
CA LEU A 173 10.38 -14.65 -9.84
C LEU A 173 9.54 -15.87 -9.46
N THR A 174 8.28 -15.64 -9.14
CA THR A 174 7.29 -16.69 -8.99
C THR A 174 6.43 -16.81 -10.25
N ASN A 175 5.68 -17.89 -10.38
CA ASN A 175 4.87 -18.17 -11.55
C ASN A 175 3.49 -18.75 -11.19
N THR A 176 2.62 -18.77 -12.21
CA THR A 176 1.35 -19.48 -12.18
C THR A 176 1.59 -20.99 -12.28
N ARG A 177 0.52 -21.77 -12.07
CA ARG A 177 0.58 -23.24 -12.24
C ARG A 177 0.93 -23.69 -13.67
N SER A 178 0.61 -22.89 -14.68
CA SER A 178 0.99 -23.13 -16.08
C SER A 178 2.44 -22.73 -16.40
N GLY A 179 3.17 -22.17 -15.44
CA GLY A 179 4.55 -21.73 -15.61
C GLY A 179 4.71 -20.29 -16.10
N GLU A 180 3.62 -19.54 -16.23
CA GLU A 180 3.64 -18.14 -16.65
C GLU A 180 4.13 -17.24 -15.52
N THR A 181 5.14 -16.41 -15.79
CA THR A 181 5.71 -15.45 -14.83
C THR A 181 5.10 -14.05 -14.98
N VAL A 182 4.41 -13.80 -16.10
CA VAL A 182 3.85 -12.49 -16.43
C VAL A 182 2.38 -12.42 -16.05
N TRP A 183 2.02 -11.34 -15.38
CA TRP A 183 0.66 -10.95 -15.10
C TRP A 183 0.38 -9.57 -15.72
N LEU A 184 -0.79 -9.39 -16.33
CA LEU A 184 -1.14 -8.12 -16.95
C LEU A 184 -1.85 -7.21 -15.96
N GLU A 185 -1.21 -6.10 -15.59
CA GLU A 185 -1.84 -5.00 -14.88
C GLU A 185 -2.44 -4.02 -15.91
N GLY A 186 -3.71 -4.21 -16.22
CA GLY A 186 -4.29 -3.56 -17.40
C GLY A 186 -3.63 -4.09 -18.69
N ASN A 187 -2.80 -3.25 -19.33
CA ASN A 187 -2.02 -3.62 -20.50
C ASN A 187 -0.51 -3.72 -20.21
N GLU A 188 -0.11 -3.56 -18.96
CA GLU A 188 1.31 -3.53 -18.59
C GLU A 188 1.75 -4.91 -18.10
N PRO A 189 2.79 -5.51 -18.70
CA PRO A 189 3.32 -6.79 -18.26
C PRO A 189 4.12 -6.61 -16.95
N ARG A 190 3.69 -7.32 -15.91
CA ARG A 190 4.29 -7.33 -14.58
C ARG A 190 4.75 -8.73 -14.20
N VAL A 191 5.78 -8.78 -13.38
CA VAL A 191 6.27 -9.99 -12.72
C VAL A 191 6.25 -9.78 -11.22
N TRP A 192 6.23 -10.86 -10.46
CA TRP A 192 6.31 -10.82 -9.00
C TRP A 192 7.55 -11.52 -8.49
N LEU A 193 8.30 -10.81 -7.65
CA LEU A 193 9.31 -11.42 -6.80
C LEU A 193 8.61 -12.36 -5.81
N ASN A 194 9.14 -13.55 -5.63
CA ASN A 194 8.55 -14.54 -4.75
C ASN A 194 8.71 -14.14 -3.27
N PRO A 195 7.64 -13.75 -2.57
CA PRO A 195 7.72 -13.30 -1.18
C PRO A 195 8.07 -14.41 -0.18
N PHE A 196 8.21 -15.66 -0.66
CA PHE A 196 8.54 -16.81 0.17
C PHE A 196 10.04 -17.14 0.13
N LEU A 197 10.79 -16.56 -0.80
CA LEU A 197 12.24 -16.72 -0.89
C LEU A 197 12.97 -15.84 0.14
N PRO A 198 13.91 -16.41 0.92
CA PRO A 198 14.72 -15.62 1.85
C PRO A 198 15.44 -14.45 1.18
N GLU A 199 16.00 -14.66 -0.01
CA GLU A 199 16.77 -13.65 -0.76
C GLU A 199 15.89 -12.45 -1.15
N VAL A 200 14.63 -12.68 -1.53
CA VAL A 200 13.66 -11.63 -1.82
C VAL A 200 13.26 -10.89 -0.55
N GLN A 201 13.06 -11.63 0.55
CA GLN A 201 12.71 -11.04 1.84
C GLN A 201 13.86 -10.17 2.37
N ASP A 202 15.11 -10.63 2.23
CA ASP A 202 16.31 -9.88 2.62
C ASP A 202 16.45 -8.63 1.76
N PHE A 203 16.27 -8.74 0.42
CA PHE A 203 16.30 -7.61 -0.50
C PHE A 203 15.30 -6.52 -0.12
N ILE A 204 14.02 -6.87 0.09
CA ILE A 204 12.99 -5.90 0.49
C ILE A 204 13.27 -5.32 1.88
N THR A 205 13.74 -6.16 2.83
CA THR A 205 14.12 -5.70 4.16
C THR A 205 15.25 -4.70 4.09
N ASP A 206 16.29 -4.97 3.32
CA ASP A 206 17.47 -4.11 3.19
C ASP A 206 17.10 -2.77 2.54
N LEU A 207 16.27 -2.75 1.49
CA LEU A 207 15.75 -1.50 0.90
C LEU A 207 15.01 -0.64 1.94
N VAL A 208 14.13 -1.26 2.73
CA VAL A 208 13.42 -0.55 3.80
C VAL A 208 14.38 -0.04 4.84
N MET A 209 15.34 -0.87 5.26
CA MET A 209 16.29 -0.50 6.31
C MET A 209 17.25 0.62 5.89
N GLU A 210 17.59 0.77 4.61
CA GLU A 210 18.32 1.94 4.11
C GLU A 210 17.53 3.24 4.39
N THR A 211 16.21 3.24 4.19
CA THR A 211 15.41 4.44 4.48
C THR A 211 15.21 4.67 5.98
N VAL A 212 15.02 3.60 6.75
CA VAL A 212 14.81 3.66 8.21
C VAL A 212 16.06 4.19 8.94
N THR A 213 17.26 3.77 8.51
CA THR A 213 18.52 4.12 9.17
C THR A 213 19.18 5.36 8.58
N GLY A 214 18.98 5.62 7.29
CA GLY A 214 19.66 6.70 6.57
C GLY A 214 18.92 8.03 6.58
N TYR A 215 17.61 8.04 6.91
CA TYR A 215 16.79 9.23 6.79
C TYR A 215 15.92 9.49 8.02
N ASP A 216 15.60 10.77 8.24
CA ASP A 216 14.69 11.19 9.32
C ASP A 216 13.22 11.08 8.87
N ILE A 217 12.79 9.85 8.59
CA ILE A 217 11.42 9.53 8.17
C ILE A 217 10.49 9.39 9.37
N ASP A 218 9.20 9.69 9.20
CA ASP A 218 8.16 9.46 10.23
C ASP A 218 7.60 8.03 10.19
N GLY A 219 7.80 7.32 9.10
CA GLY A 219 7.34 5.95 8.91
C GLY A 219 7.69 5.41 7.55
N ILE A 220 7.13 4.27 7.21
CA ILE A 220 7.13 3.69 5.86
C ILE A 220 5.74 3.21 5.50
N GLN A 221 5.42 3.17 4.21
CA GLN A 221 4.15 2.66 3.71
C GLN A 221 4.37 1.65 2.59
N PHE A 222 3.63 0.56 2.65
CA PHE A 222 3.36 -0.32 1.51
C PHE A 222 1.90 -0.17 1.07
N ASP A 223 1.60 -0.67 -0.12
CA ASP A 223 0.23 -0.71 -0.65
C ASP A 223 -0.21 -2.13 -1.03
N ASP A 224 -1.13 -2.27 -1.98
CA ASP A 224 -1.68 -3.55 -2.41
C ASP A 224 -0.68 -4.44 -3.17
N HIS A 225 0.44 -3.91 -3.66
CA HIS A 225 1.51 -4.70 -4.27
C HIS A 225 2.44 -5.39 -3.23
N PHE A 226 2.27 -5.09 -1.95
CA PHE A 226 2.89 -5.84 -0.86
C PHE A 226 2.08 -7.11 -0.54
N GLY A 227 1.84 -7.87 -1.57
CA GLY A 227 1.08 -9.10 -1.62
C GLY A 227 1.51 -9.93 -2.83
N LEU A 228 0.74 -10.96 -3.15
CA LEU A 228 0.97 -11.83 -4.29
C LEU A 228 -0.35 -12.11 -4.98
N PRO A 229 -0.49 -11.93 -6.30
CA PRO A 229 -1.68 -12.36 -7.02
C PRO A 229 -1.98 -13.84 -6.75
N ASN A 230 -3.22 -14.15 -6.45
CA ASN A 230 -3.61 -15.49 -5.98
C ASN A 230 -3.33 -16.61 -6.99
N THR A 231 -3.13 -16.29 -8.27
CA THR A 231 -2.75 -17.24 -9.32
C THR A 231 -1.29 -17.68 -9.28
N PHE A 232 -0.43 -16.96 -8.52
CA PHE A 232 1.00 -17.20 -8.39
C PHE A 232 1.36 -18.06 -7.17
N GLY A 233 2.65 -18.40 -7.06
CA GLY A 233 3.17 -19.22 -5.97
C GLY A 233 3.26 -20.71 -6.34
N TYR A 234 3.38 -21.02 -7.64
CA TYR A 234 3.54 -22.38 -8.13
C TYR A 234 4.95 -22.66 -8.69
N ASP A 235 5.92 -21.82 -8.36
CA ASP A 235 7.33 -22.09 -8.62
C ASP A 235 7.87 -23.24 -7.76
N ASP A 236 8.97 -23.86 -8.23
CA ASP A 236 9.53 -25.05 -7.60
C ASP A 236 9.89 -24.84 -6.13
N SER A 237 10.42 -23.67 -5.77
CA SER A 237 10.80 -23.35 -4.39
C SER A 237 9.59 -23.28 -3.48
N THR A 238 8.52 -22.63 -3.93
CA THR A 238 7.25 -22.53 -3.18
C THR A 238 6.58 -23.90 -3.05
N ILE A 239 6.56 -24.70 -4.11
CA ILE A 239 6.04 -26.07 -4.08
C ILE A 239 6.85 -26.93 -3.11
N ALA A 240 8.18 -26.82 -3.12
CA ALA A 240 9.05 -27.57 -2.21
C ALA A 240 8.78 -27.19 -0.75
N LEU A 241 8.66 -25.89 -0.46
CA LEU A 241 8.35 -25.36 0.87
C LEU A 241 6.97 -25.87 1.36
N TYR A 242 5.96 -25.82 0.51
CA TYR A 242 4.63 -26.34 0.86
C TYR A 242 4.66 -27.84 1.16
N ARG A 243 5.34 -28.64 0.33
CA ARG A 243 5.49 -30.09 0.55
C ARG A 243 6.20 -30.42 1.85
N GLN A 244 7.25 -29.68 2.19
CA GLN A 244 7.99 -29.84 3.44
C GLN A 244 7.04 -29.65 4.65
N GLU A 245 6.15 -28.65 4.60
CA GLU A 245 5.25 -28.31 5.71
C GLU A 245 3.97 -29.19 5.73
N HIS A 246 3.68 -29.92 4.66
CA HIS A 246 2.43 -30.70 4.52
C HIS A 246 2.70 -32.20 4.26
N ALA A 247 3.73 -32.78 4.87
CA ALA A 247 4.07 -34.20 4.78
C ALA A 247 4.15 -34.72 3.31
N GLY A 248 4.73 -33.95 2.42
CA GLY A 248 4.94 -34.29 1.01
C GLY A 248 3.75 -34.01 0.08
N ARG A 249 2.61 -33.52 0.60
CA ARG A 249 1.47 -33.14 -0.26
C ARG A 249 1.84 -31.99 -1.20
N VAL A 250 1.34 -32.06 -2.43
CA VAL A 250 1.47 -30.94 -3.38
C VAL A 250 0.43 -29.87 -3.10
N PRO A 251 0.69 -28.59 -3.47
CA PRO A 251 -0.30 -27.53 -3.36
C PRO A 251 -1.59 -27.85 -4.13
N PRO A 252 -2.75 -27.35 -3.66
CA PRO A 252 -4.00 -27.43 -4.41
C PRO A 252 -3.86 -26.89 -5.83
N SER A 253 -4.50 -27.52 -6.80
CA SER A 253 -4.47 -27.11 -8.20
C SER A 253 -5.31 -25.86 -8.51
N ASN A 254 -6.35 -25.64 -7.68
CA ASN A 254 -7.14 -24.42 -7.76
C ASN A 254 -6.45 -23.32 -6.95
N PRO A 255 -6.02 -22.21 -7.58
CA PRO A 255 -5.37 -21.11 -6.89
C PRO A 255 -6.25 -20.43 -5.83
N GLU A 256 -7.58 -20.54 -5.96
CA GLU A 256 -8.57 -19.99 -5.03
C GLU A 256 -8.93 -20.98 -3.88
N ASN A 257 -8.28 -22.13 -3.81
CA ASN A 257 -8.51 -23.07 -2.71
C ASN A 257 -8.22 -22.37 -1.37
N PRO A 258 -9.15 -22.39 -0.39
CA PRO A 258 -9.00 -21.67 0.87
C PRO A 258 -7.75 -22.06 1.68
N GLU A 259 -7.36 -23.35 1.71
CA GLU A 259 -6.14 -23.80 2.38
C GLU A 259 -4.89 -23.16 1.71
N TRP A 260 -4.88 -23.13 0.37
CA TRP A 260 -3.77 -22.58 -0.40
C TRP A 260 -3.66 -21.06 -0.29
N ILE A 261 -4.79 -20.33 -0.33
CA ILE A 261 -4.84 -18.88 -0.06
C ILE A 261 -4.31 -18.61 1.35
N GLN A 262 -4.84 -19.30 2.35
CA GLN A 262 -4.46 -19.07 3.74
C GLN A 262 -2.97 -19.36 3.99
N TRP A 263 -2.43 -20.46 3.45
CA TRP A 263 -1.03 -20.80 3.64
C TRP A 263 -0.11 -19.71 3.06
N ARG A 264 -0.35 -19.29 1.81
CA ARG A 264 0.45 -18.22 1.19
C ARG A 264 0.30 -16.89 1.93
N ALA A 265 -0.90 -16.50 2.31
CA ALA A 265 -1.15 -15.29 3.08
C ALA A 265 -0.46 -15.33 4.47
N ASN A 266 -0.41 -16.51 5.11
CA ASN A 266 0.33 -16.69 6.36
C ASN A 266 1.84 -16.50 6.15
N LYS A 267 2.42 -16.98 5.05
CA LYS A 267 3.85 -16.76 4.74
C LYS A 267 4.18 -15.27 4.55
N ILE A 268 3.31 -14.52 3.89
CA ILE A 268 3.47 -13.06 3.76
C ILE A 268 3.32 -12.40 5.15
N THR A 269 2.39 -12.87 5.98
CA THR A 269 2.21 -12.40 7.35
C THR A 269 3.45 -12.65 8.22
N ASP A 270 4.10 -13.80 8.07
CA ASP A 270 5.34 -14.13 8.78
C ASP A 270 6.49 -13.20 8.37
N PHE A 271 6.63 -12.95 7.07
CA PHE A 271 7.59 -11.96 6.57
C PHE A 271 7.29 -10.56 7.10
N THR A 272 6.04 -10.09 6.98
CA THR A 272 5.61 -8.79 7.50
C THR A 272 5.91 -8.65 8.99
N THR A 273 5.71 -9.73 9.78
CA THR A 273 6.01 -9.74 11.21
C THR A 273 7.51 -9.52 11.48
N ARG A 274 8.39 -10.18 10.72
CA ARG A 274 9.84 -9.99 10.84
C ARG A 274 10.26 -8.59 10.44
N LEU A 275 9.78 -8.10 9.29
CA LEU A 275 10.08 -6.77 8.77
C LEU A 275 9.70 -5.67 9.79
N VAL A 276 8.47 -5.72 10.31
CA VAL A 276 8.00 -4.74 11.31
C VAL A 276 8.86 -4.78 12.57
N ARG A 277 9.21 -5.96 13.07
CA ARG A 277 10.11 -6.08 14.23
C ARG A 277 11.47 -5.47 13.97
N THR A 278 12.04 -5.68 12.78
CA THR A 278 13.33 -5.11 12.38
C THR A 278 13.26 -3.57 12.33
N ILE A 279 12.22 -3.02 11.72
CA ILE A 279 11.98 -1.57 11.67
C ILE A 279 11.87 -0.99 13.09
N LYS A 280 11.01 -1.60 13.93
CA LYS A 280 10.75 -1.11 15.30
C LYS A 280 11.94 -1.25 16.22
N ALA A 281 12.83 -2.19 15.99
CA ALA A 281 14.09 -2.33 16.73
C ALA A 281 15.05 -1.15 16.48
N GLN A 282 15.07 -0.61 15.25
CA GLN A 282 15.90 0.53 14.88
C GLN A 282 15.21 1.88 15.13
N LYS A 283 13.94 1.99 14.78
CA LYS A 283 13.16 3.23 14.88
C LYS A 283 11.80 2.95 15.54
N PRO A 284 11.72 2.83 16.87
CA PRO A 284 10.52 2.37 17.59
C PRO A 284 9.26 3.21 17.31
N LYS A 285 9.44 4.50 16.97
CA LYS A 285 8.35 5.44 16.69
C LYS A 285 7.94 5.49 15.22
N ALA A 286 8.71 4.88 14.31
CA ALA A 286 8.37 4.88 12.88
C ALA A 286 7.00 4.23 12.66
N ILE A 287 6.14 4.90 11.92
CA ILE A 287 4.81 4.41 11.54
C ILE A 287 4.97 3.31 10.49
N PHE A 288 4.47 2.11 10.74
CA PHE A 288 4.28 1.11 9.70
C PHE A 288 2.86 1.26 9.15
N SER A 289 2.76 1.92 8.00
CA SER A 289 1.52 2.23 7.30
C SER A 289 1.26 1.22 6.19
N LEU A 290 0.00 0.87 5.98
CA LEU A 290 -0.42 0.06 4.84
C LEU A 290 -1.57 0.76 4.11
N SER A 291 -1.47 0.82 2.78
CA SER A 291 -2.54 1.33 1.91
C SER A 291 -3.12 0.19 1.06
N PRO A 292 -3.93 -0.70 1.64
CA PRO A 292 -4.45 -1.87 0.96
C PRO A 292 -5.75 -1.55 0.21
N ASN A 293 -6.13 -2.46 -0.68
CA ASN A 293 -7.52 -2.59 -1.16
C ASN A 293 -8.48 -2.97 -0.02
N PRO A 294 -9.83 -2.82 -0.20
CA PRO A 294 -10.82 -3.40 0.71
C PRO A 294 -10.55 -4.88 0.97
N TYR A 295 -10.81 -5.34 2.22
CA TYR A 295 -10.30 -6.60 2.74
C TYR A 295 -10.56 -7.83 1.89
N ASP A 296 -11.80 -8.01 1.43
CA ASP A 296 -12.15 -9.22 0.68
C ASP A 296 -11.30 -9.33 -0.60
N PHE A 297 -11.11 -8.21 -1.31
CA PHE A 297 -10.25 -8.18 -2.49
C PHE A 297 -8.77 -8.36 -2.12
N ALA A 298 -8.28 -7.61 -1.12
CA ALA A 298 -6.89 -7.70 -0.67
C ALA A 298 -6.51 -9.13 -0.26
N TYR A 299 -7.37 -9.82 0.50
CA TYR A 299 -7.13 -11.17 0.95
C TYR A 299 -7.25 -12.22 -0.16
N GLN A 300 -8.36 -12.17 -0.92
CA GLN A 300 -8.67 -13.20 -1.92
C GLN A 300 -7.81 -13.08 -3.19
N SER A 301 -7.54 -11.85 -3.63
CA SER A 301 -6.84 -11.62 -4.90
C SER A 301 -5.35 -11.36 -4.75
N SER A 302 -4.93 -10.74 -3.63
CA SER A 302 -3.54 -10.32 -3.40
C SER A 302 -2.89 -11.00 -2.18
N LEU A 303 -3.57 -11.95 -1.52
CA LEU A 303 -3.08 -12.69 -0.33
C LEU A 303 -2.63 -11.76 0.82
N GLN A 304 -3.16 -10.55 0.85
CA GLN A 304 -2.80 -9.50 1.81
C GLN A 304 -3.80 -9.50 2.97
N ASP A 305 -3.47 -10.27 4.03
CA ASP A 305 -4.33 -10.42 5.23
C ASP A 305 -4.12 -9.26 6.21
N TRP A 306 -4.45 -8.03 5.78
CA TRP A 306 -4.27 -6.85 6.61
C TRP A 306 -5.13 -6.86 7.91
N ARG A 307 -6.21 -7.61 7.94
CA ARG A 307 -7.01 -7.81 9.14
C ARG A 307 -6.22 -8.55 10.21
N THR A 308 -5.57 -9.66 9.84
CA THR A 308 -4.66 -10.40 10.75
C THR A 308 -3.47 -9.53 11.15
N TRP A 309 -2.89 -8.74 10.23
CA TRP A 309 -1.77 -7.84 10.55
C TRP A 309 -2.18 -6.79 11.57
N GLN A 310 -3.37 -6.20 11.42
CA GLN A 310 -3.92 -5.25 12.38
C GLN A 310 -4.17 -5.90 13.74
N GLN A 311 -4.77 -7.10 13.78
CA GLN A 311 -5.05 -7.84 15.02
C GLN A 311 -3.77 -8.24 15.76
N LYS A 312 -2.69 -8.53 15.05
CA LYS A 312 -1.36 -8.82 15.62
C LYS A 312 -0.61 -7.56 16.07
N GLY A 313 -1.17 -6.36 15.85
CA GLY A 313 -0.51 -5.09 16.18
C GLY A 313 0.70 -4.79 15.29
N LEU A 314 0.73 -5.30 14.06
CA LEU A 314 1.80 -5.02 13.11
C LEU A 314 1.63 -3.67 12.41
N LEU A 315 0.40 -3.16 12.32
CA LEU A 315 0.08 -1.90 11.64
C LEU A 315 -0.11 -0.78 12.65
N ASP A 316 0.52 0.37 12.40
CA ASP A 316 0.28 1.61 13.13
C ASP A 316 -0.78 2.49 12.45
N GLU A 317 -1.00 2.28 11.15
CA GLU A 317 -1.93 3.04 10.32
C GLU A 317 -2.45 2.20 9.15
N LEU A 318 -3.74 2.37 8.83
CA LEU A 318 -4.34 1.91 7.57
C LEU A 318 -4.82 3.10 6.75
N VAL A 319 -4.54 3.09 5.44
CA VAL A 319 -5.05 4.05 4.45
C VAL A 319 -5.76 3.27 3.35
N ILE A 320 -7.00 2.82 3.61
CA ILE A 320 -7.71 1.88 2.72
C ILE A 320 -8.09 2.58 1.42
N GLN A 321 -7.71 2.02 0.28
CA GLN A 321 -8.01 2.54 -1.05
C GLN A 321 -9.49 2.30 -1.40
N VAL A 322 -10.30 3.36 -1.46
CA VAL A 322 -11.72 3.29 -1.82
C VAL A 322 -11.98 4.16 -3.04
N TYR A 323 -11.56 3.69 -4.21
CA TYR A 323 -11.58 4.44 -5.47
C TYR A 323 -12.88 4.23 -6.26
N VAL A 324 -14.02 4.36 -5.59
CA VAL A 324 -15.34 4.19 -6.19
C VAL A 324 -15.98 5.52 -6.57
N SER A 325 -16.88 5.49 -7.57
CA SER A 325 -17.52 6.70 -8.10
C SER A 325 -18.81 7.10 -7.36
N SER A 326 -19.52 6.13 -6.80
CA SER A 326 -20.76 6.35 -6.07
C SER A 326 -20.48 6.65 -4.59
N LEU A 327 -21.12 7.67 -4.05
CA LEU A 327 -21.03 7.99 -2.61
C LEU A 327 -21.65 6.88 -1.76
N GLU A 328 -22.72 6.24 -2.22
CA GLU A 328 -23.35 5.12 -1.53
C GLU A 328 -22.38 3.93 -1.41
N SER A 329 -21.75 3.53 -2.53
CA SER A 329 -20.72 2.49 -2.53
C SER A 329 -19.54 2.88 -1.62
N PHE A 330 -19.08 4.13 -1.67
CA PHE A 330 -18.04 4.64 -0.79
C PHE A 330 -18.40 4.46 0.68
N GLN A 331 -19.59 4.92 1.08
CA GLN A 331 -20.08 4.78 2.46
C GLN A 331 -20.27 3.31 2.88
N SER A 332 -20.65 2.42 1.95
CA SER A 332 -20.75 1.00 2.26
C SER A 332 -19.40 0.39 2.65
N HIS A 333 -18.31 0.78 1.99
CA HIS A 333 -16.95 0.38 2.36
C HIS A 333 -16.56 0.89 3.76
N LEU A 334 -16.92 2.12 4.12
CA LEU A 334 -16.61 2.67 5.46
C LEU A 334 -17.30 1.89 6.57
N ARG A 335 -18.50 1.33 6.32
CA ARG A 335 -19.29 0.59 7.30
C ARG A 335 -18.95 -0.89 7.41
N ARG A 336 -18.01 -1.42 6.62
CA ARG A 336 -17.62 -2.83 6.68
C ARG A 336 -17.12 -3.20 8.07
N PRO A 337 -17.48 -4.40 8.58
CA PRO A 337 -17.14 -4.84 9.95
C PRO A 337 -15.65 -4.81 10.24
N GLU A 338 -14.80 -5.21 9.29
CA GLU A 338 -13.35 -5.21 9.42
C GLU A 338 -12.77 -3.79 9.52
N VAL A 339 -13.33 -2.82 8.77
CA VAL A 339 -12.95 -1.40 8.86
C VAL A 339 -13.33 -0.85 10.23
N GLN A 340 -14.57 -1.10 10.68
CA GLN A 340 -15.05 -0.67 11.98
C GLN A 340 -14.30 -1.35 13.14
N ALA A 341 -13.81 -2.56 12.95
CA ALA A 341 -12.95 -3.23 13.92
C ALA A 341 -11.57 -2.56 14.01
N ALA A 342 -10.97 -2.22 12.85
CA ALA A 342 -9.67 -1.57 12.79
C ALA A 342 -9.70 -0.16 13.40
N VAL A 343 -10.74 0.65 13.13
CA VAL A 343 -10.92 2.02 13.68
C VAL A 343 -10.85 2.06 15.20
N ARG A 344 -11.31 1.00 15.87
CA ARG A 344 -11.26 0.92 17.34
C ARG A 344 -9.85 0.73 17.90
N GLN A 345 -8.89 0.32 17.10
CA GLN A 345 -7.56 -0.08 17.54
C GLN A 345 -6.45 0.82 17.02
N ILE A 346 -6.51 1.17 15.73
CA ILE A 346 -5.49 1.98 15.05
C ILE A 346 -6.15 3.13 14.26
N PRO A 347 -5.40 4.18 13.88
CA PRO A 347 -5.84 5.15 12.89
C PRO A 347 -6.18 4.48 11.57
N VAL A 348 -7.40 4.72 11.08
CA VAL A 348 -7.84 4.30 9.75
C VAL A 348 -8.26 5.53 8.97
N SER A 349 -7.59 5.81 7.88
CA SER A 349 -7.94 6.82 6.90
C SER A 349 -8.28 6.17 5.56
N ILE A 350 -8.84 6.95 4.65
CA ILE A 350 -9.32 6.46 3.36
C ILE A 350 -8.53 7.11 2.24
N GLY A 351 -8.03 6.27 1.34
CA GLY A 351 -7.51 6.70 0.04
C GLY A 351 -8.66 7.17 -0.86
N VAL A 352 -8.59 8.42 -1.28
CA VAL A 352 -9.58 9.06 -2.15
C VAL A 352 -8.95 9.35 -3.50
N LEU A 353 -9.60 8.90 -4.57
CA LEU A 353 -9.15 9.21 -5.92
C LEU A 353 -9.46 10.67 -6.27
N SER A 354 -8.44 11.47 -6.52
CA SER A 354 -8.59 12.87 -6.92
C SER A 354 -8.68 13.09 -8.44
N GLY A 355 -8.38 12.06 -9.22
CA GLY A 355 -8.47 12.03 -10.69
C GLY A 355 -7.52 11.00 -11.28
N LEU A 356 -7.64 10.78 -12.59
CA LEU A 356 -6.76 10.00 -13.45
C LEU A 356 -6.62 10.72 -14.77
N ARG A 357 -5.58 10.45 -15.57
CA ARG A 357 -5.47 11.02 -16.94
C ARG A 357 -6.76 10.86 -17.75
N SER A 358 -7.39 9.70 -17.64
CA SER A 358 -8.61 9.34 -18.37
C SER A 358 -9.90 9.73 -17.65
N LYS A 359 -9.85 10.17 -16.38
CA LYS A 359 -11.03 10.38 -15.55
C LYS A 359 -10.87 11.58 -14.63
N LYS A 360 -11.61 12.64 -14.94
CA LYS A 360 -11.73 13.80 -14.05
C LYS A 360 -12.64 13.47 -12.88
N VAL A 361 -12.25 13.92 -11.69
CA VAL A 361 -13.08 13.82 -10.48
C VAL A 361 -13.47 15.23 -10.04
N PRO A 362 -14.75 15.58 -10.01
CA PRO A 362 -15.20 16.89 -9.58
C PRO A 362 -15.00 17.09 -8.07
N PHE A 363 -14.78 18.33 -7.64
CA PHE A 363 -14.44 18.63 -6.24
C PHE A 363 -15.60 18.33 -5.27
N ASP A 364 -16.84 18.49 -5.68
CA ASP A 364 -18.03 18.18 -4.87
C ASP A 364 -18.06 16.69 -4.43
N ARG A 365 -17.58 15.78 -5.30
CA ARG A 365 -17.41 14.37 -4.95
C ARG A 365 -16.34 14.19 -3.88
N ILE A 366 -15.18 14.82 -4.06
CA ILE A 366 -14.10 14.79 -3.06
C ILE A 366 -14.62 15.31 -1.72
N GLN A 367 -15.31 16.45 -1.73
CA GLN A 367 -15.89 17.05 -0.53
C GLN A 367 -16.88 16.10 0.15
N SER A 368 -17.78 15.49 -0.62
CA SER A 368 -18.75 14.53 -0.09
C SER A 368 -18.10 13.30 0.53
N GLN A 369 -17.04 12.77 -0.10
CA GLN A 369 -16.28 11.63 0.43
C GLN A 369 -15.54 12.00 1.72
N VAL A 370 -14.90 13.16 1.79
CA VAL A 370 -14.23 13.65 3.02
C VAL A 370 -15.25 13.82 4.15
N GLN A 371 -16.41 14.39 3.86
CA GLN A 371 -17.48 14.53 4.86
C GLN A 371 -18.00 13.17 5.35
N ALA A 372 -18.16 12.18 4.45
CA ALA A 372 -18.56 10.83 4.82
C ALA A 372 -17.51 10.15 5.73
N VAL A 373 -16.21 10.34 5.47
CA VAL A 373 -15.12 9.83 6.31
C VAL A 373 -15.18 10.45 7.72
N ARG A 374 -15.39 11.77 7.82
CA ARG A 374 -15.54 12.48 9.10
C ARG A 374 -16.77 12.00 9.88
N GLN A 375 -17.91 11.85 9.20
CA GLN A 375 -19.15 11.35 9.80
C GLN A 375 -19.03 9.91 10.31
N ALA A 376 -18.24 9.10 9.63
CA ALA A 376 -17.97 7.71 10.02
C ALA A 376 -16.95 7.59 11.16
N GLY A 377 -16.35 8.71 11.64
CA GLY A 377 -15.40 8.74 12.74
C GLY A 377 -14.03 8.15 12.39
N LEU A 378 -13.66 8.12 11.10
CA LEU A 378 -12.34 7.68 10.65
C LEU A 378 -11.30 8.80 10.84
N SER A 379 -10.02 8.43 10.76
CA SER A 379 -8.89 9.32 11.08
C SER A 379 -8.56 10.35 10.00
N GLY A 380 -9.21 10.31 8.83
CA GLY A 380 -9.04 11.28 7.76
C GLY A 380 -8.91 10.65 6.37
N VAL A 381 -8.27 11.36 5.46
CA VAL A 381 -8.16 10.97 4.04
C VAL A 381 -6.74 11.17 3.52
N SER A 382 -6.39 10.40 2.47
CA SER A 382 -5.21 10.63 1.65
C SER A 382 -5.59 10.62 0.18
N PHE A 383 -5.03 11.53 -0.62
CA PHE A 383 -5.43 11.71 -2.01
C PHE A 383 -4.46 11.07 -2.98
N PHE A 384 -4.96 10.22 -3.82
CA PHE A 384 -4.23 9.64 -4.93
C PHE A 384 -4.56 10.42 -6.21
N PHE A 385 -3.62 11.14 -6.74
CA PHE A 385 -2.27 11.52 -6.32
C PHE A 385 -2.06 13.04 -6.58
N TYR A 386 -0.89 13.60 -6.25
CA TYR A 386 -0.64 15.04 -6.28
C TYR A 386 -1.01 15.74 -7.59
N GLU A 387 -0.57 15.21 -8.74
CA GLU A 387 -0.84 15.85 -10.03
C GLU A 387 -2.33 15.94 -10.35
N THR A 388 -3.11 14.93 -9.96
CA THR A 388 -4.55 14.90 -10.24
C THR A 388 -5.37 15.76 -9.29
N LEU A 389 -4.78 16.24 -8.21
CA LEU A 389 -5.40 17.29 -7.39
C LEU A 389 -5.63 18.56 -8.19
N TRP A 390 -4.76 18.87 -9.18
CA TRP A 390 -4.73 20.15 -9.87
C TRP A 390 -4.98 20.05 -11.37
N ASN A 391 -4.33 19.08 -12.04
CA ASN A 391 -4.18 19.07 -13.48
C ASN A 391 -5.23 18.23 -14.21
N VAL A 392 -5.92 17.33 -13.50
CA VAL A 392 -6.96 16.45 -14.06
C VAL A 392 -8.28 16.71 -13.34
N ALA A 393 -8.83 17.91 -13.53
CA ALA A 393 -10.02 18.38 -12.83
C ALA A 393 -10.98 19.07 -13.81
N HIS A 394 -12.23 19.25 -13.39
CA HIS A 394 -13.20 20.09 -14.08
C HIS A 394 -12.97 21.57 -13.74
N GLU A 395 -12.65 21.82 -12.47
CA GLU A 395 -12.41 23.13 -11.92
C GLU A 395 -10.99 23.60 -12.26
N SER A 396 -10.77 24.92 -12.29
CA SER A 396 -9.41 25.47 -12.39
C SER A 396 -8.57 25.09 -11.16
N LYS A 397 -7.24 25.05 -11.33
CA LYS A 397 -6.31 24.84 -10.20
C LYS A 397 -6.56 25.81 -9.05
N ARG A 398 -6.81 27.10 -9.37
CA ARG A 398 -7.10 28.14 -8.37
C ARG A 398 -8.37 27.84 -7.59
N ASP A 399 -9.44 27.44 -8.29
CA ASP A 399 -10.73 27.14 -7.64
C ASP A 399 -10.63 25.90 -6.74
N ARG A 400 -9.93 24.86 -7.22
CA ARG A 400 -9.67 23.66 -6.39
C ARG A 400 -8.84 23.97 -5.16
N GLN A 401 -7.80 24.79 -5.27
CA GLN A 401 -7.01 25.23 -4.12
C GLN A 401 -7.85 26.03 -3.13
N ALA A 402 -8.72 26.92 -3.62
CA ALA A 402 -9.65 27.65 -2.76
C ALA A 402 -10.63 26.71 -2.05
N ALA A 403 -11.14 25.70 -2.75
CA ALA A 403 -12.02 24.70 -2.20
C ALA A 403 -11.34 23.80 -1.15
N PHE A 404 -10.10 23.36 -1.37
CA PHE A 404 -9.31 22.63 -0.37
C PHE A 404 -9.02 23.48 0.88
N ARG A 405 -8.76 24.78 0.74
CA ARG A 405 -8.56 25.68 1.89
C ARG A 405 -9.82 25.78 2.76
N GLN A 406 -11.02 25.73 2.14
CA GLN A 406 -12.29 25.67 2.86
C GLN A 406 -12.53 24.30 3.50
N LEU A 407 -12.15 23.21 2.79
CA LEU A 407 -12.33 21.85 3.26
C LEU A 407 -11.44 21.51 4.45
N PHE A 408 -10.23 22.07 4.48
CA PHE A 408 -9.22 21.90 5.53
C PHE A 408 -8.86 23.24 6.19
N PRO A 409 -9.74 23.79 7.04
CA PRO A 409 -9.45 25.04 7.74
C PRO A 409 -8.27 24.87 8.72
N GLN A 410 -7.59 25.98 9.02
CA GLN A 410 -6.37 26.00 9.81
C GLN A 410 -6.59 25.52 11.27
N ASP A 411 -7.75 25.84 11.85
CA ASP A 411 -8.10 25.52 13.25
C ASP A 411 -8.29 24.03 13.52
N MET A 412 -8.35 23.20 12.48
CA MET A 412 -8.45 21.73 12.59
C MET A 412 -7.08 21.04 12.70
N ARG A 413 -5.97 21.78 12.69
CA ARG A 413 -4.66 21.24 13.08
C ARG A 413 -4.63 21.28 14.62
N GLY A 414 -4.78 20.15 15.29
CA GLY A 414 -4.53 20.07 16.73
C GLY A 414 -3.11 20.58 17.03
N HIS A 415 -3.00 21.51 17.96
CA HIS A 415 -1.73 21.96 18.53
C HIS A 415 -1.06 20.86 19.33
#